data_5ddfb638c5f7b355c6e49920253c3355
#
_entry.id   5ddfb638c5f7b355c6e49920253c3355
#
_cell.length_a   1.000
_cell.length_b   1.000
_cell.length_c   1.000
_cell.angle_alpha   90.00
_cell.angle_beta   90.00
_cell.angle_gamma   90.00
#
_symmetry.space_group_name_H-M   'P 1'
#
loop_
_entity.id
_entity.type
_entity.pdbx_description
1 polymer ?
#
loop_
_entity_poly.entity_id
_entity_poly.type
_entity_poly.pdbx_seq_one_letter_code
_entity_poly.pdbx_strand_id
1 'polypeptide(L)'
;SRNRIVAISHEHDLRPFEYICQIPQKKHYTQSIYFRWYDLFYYSTLAAYCSLLERTHHPLEDILEWFYHRYLPEGLGIKGFHINLLRQNVGFNARAEAVANCIEGIFNQYSCYVSKGSVDWDYIQYQSLKEDYRKIPSLIKAKYFYGKGKPFQSLTYLLFSDQSILRHAKVIKEECNCFYDLICQGTMHLDDFADYQSEPIQRLINKGYLYISGDGVLSWTNPYVIRALRDLYHFDFCETAYYSQSSRNLEAIQFLQESDMILLGETLLSEQEGRYFNYYLNTISSSNGPQLRNLYAHGKVYGPKVNHEYNYYVLLRLLVLLTMKIYDELIGITDWKSLIDITRRI
;
A
#
# COMPACT_ATOMS: atom_id res chain seq x y z
N SER A 1 -0.72 11.10 4.14
CA SER A 1 -0.48 9.65 4.30
C SER A 1 0.90 9.45 4.88
N ARG A 2 0.98 8.93 6.08
CA ARG A 2 2.26 8.49 6.64
C ARG A 2 2.66 7.20 5.93
N ASN A 3 3.80 7.24 5.23
CA ASN A 3 4.56 6.07 4.72
C ASN A 3 3.87 5.06 3.76
N ARG A 4 3.02 5.56 2.86
CA ARG A 4 2.57 4.77 1.71
C ARG A 4 3.76 4.55 0.75
N ILE A 5 3.94 3.31 0.28
CA ILE A 5 4.93 3.04 -0.77
C ILE A 5 4.40 3.62 -2.09
N VAL A 6 5.01 4.71 -2.55
CA VAL A 6 4.55 5.46 -3.74
C VAL A 6 4.82 4.71 -5.05
N ALA A 7 5.78 3.77 -5.05
CA ALA A 7 6.19 3.03 -6.26
C ALA A 7 5.32 1.79 -6.56
N ILE A 8 4.12 1.69 -5.97
CA ILE A 8 3.19 0.60 -6.30
C ILE A 8 2.58 0.88 -7.68
N SER A 9 2.53 -0.14 -8.53
CA SER A 9 1.82 -0.05 -9.81
C SER A 9 0.34 -0.35 -9.60
N HIS A 10 -0.51 0.56 -10.07
CA HIS A 10 -1.96 0.39 -10.07
C HIS A 10 -2.46 0.03 -11.46
N GLU A 11 -3.51 -0.78 -11.57
CA GLU A 11 -4.07 -1.17 -12.87
C GLU A 11 -4.62 0.04 -13.65
N HIS A 12 -5.14 1.04 -12.95
CA HIS A 12 -5.65 2.28 -13.57
C HIS A 12 -4.54 3.24 -14.02
N ASP A 13 -3.28 3.03 -13.64
CA ASP A 13 -2.14 3.77 -14.18
C ASP A 13 -1.74 3.32 -15.59
N LEU A 14 -2.29 2.18 -16.06
CA LEU A 14 -2.05 1.68 -17.40
C LEU A 14 -2.76 2.53 -18.45
N ARG A 15 -2.01 3.00 -19.43
CA ARG A 15 -2.60 3.57 -20.64
C ARG A 15 -3.28 2.46 -21.45
N PRO A 16 -4.31 2.77 -22.26
CA PRO A 16 -5.02 1.76 -23.06
C PRO A 16 -4.10 0.86 -23.88
N PHE A 17 -3.03 1.41 -24.45
CA PHE A 17 -2.03 0.66 -25.20
C PHE A 17 -1.20 -0.29 -24.33
N GLU A 18 -0.82 0.15 -23.13
CA GLU A 18 -0.08 -0.67 -22.16
C GLU A 18 -0.94 -1.82 -21.64
N TYR A 19 -2.24 -1.58 -21.44
CA TYR A 19 -3.20 -2.61 -21.04
C TYR A 19 -3.34 -3.70 -22.12
N ILE A 20 -3.42 -3.32 -23.40
CA ILE A 20 -3.50 -4.27 -24.54
C ILE A 20 -2.19 -5.06 -24.68
N CYS A 21 -1.04 -4.42 -24.50
CA CYS A 21 0.27 -5.08 -24.64
C CYS A 21 0.62 -5.98 -23.45
N GLN A 22 0.07 -5.72 -22.28
CA GLN A 22 0.23 -6.54 -21.09
C GLN A 22 -1.01 -7.42 -20.90
N ILE A 23 -1.25 -8.38 -21.85
CA ILE A 23 -2.34 -9.36 -21.70
C ILE A 23 -2.20 -9.97 -20.30
N PRO A 24 -3.18 -9.79 -19.39
CA PRO A 24 -3.06 -10.22 -18.01
C PRO A 24 -2.98 -11.74 -17.96
N GLN A 25 -1.76 -12.25 -17.92
CA GLN A 25 -1.51 -13.63 -17.50
C GLN A 25 -1.78 -13.70 -16.01
N LYS A 26 -2.44 -14.75 -15.56
CA LYS A 26 -2.93 -14.95 -14.17
C LYS A 26 -1.90 -14.72 -13.02
N LYS A 27 -0.63 -14.45 -13.33
CA LYS A 27 0.46 -14.23 -12.38
C LYS A 27 1.44 -13.17 -12.89
N HIS A 28 0.95 -12.07 -13.43
CA HIS A 28 1.80 -10.94 -13.82
C HIS A 28 1.61 -9.78 -12.85
N TYR A 29 2.73 -9.22 -12.36
CA TYR A 29 2.72 -7.92 -11.72
C TYR A 29 2.64 -6.86 -12.80
N THR A 30 1.60 -6.05 -12.74
CA THR A 30 1.37 -4.98 -13.71
C THR A 30 2.45 -3.90 -13.58
N GLN A 31 3.03 -3.50 -14.71
CA GLN A 31 4.08 -2.49 -14.77
C GLN A 31 3.68 -1.37 -15.71
N SER A 32 3.15 -0.28 -15.17
CA SER A 32 2.97 0.94 -15.93
C SER A 32 4.32 1.56 -16.32
N ILE A 33 4.32 2.45 -17.29
CA ILE A 33 5.51 3.25 -17.63
C ILE A 33 5.96 4.07 -16.41
N TYR A 34 5.01 4.57 -15.60
CA TYR A 34 5.30 5.29 -14.37
C TYR A 34 6.03 4.42 -13.36
N PHE A 35 5.61 3.15 -13.17
CA PHE A 35 6.31 2.19 -12.32
C PHE A 35 7.78 2.04 -12.71
N ARG A 36 8.07 1.89 -14.01
CA ARG A 36 9.46 1.74 -14.51
C ARG A 36 10.29 3.01 -14.32
N TRP A 37 9.68 4.18 -14.50
CA TRP A 37 10.33 5.47 -14.25
C TRP A 37 10.63 5.65 -12.75
N TYR A 38 9.68 5.34 -11.87
CA TYR A 38 9.90 5.41 -10.42
C TYR A 38 10.96 4.41 -9.97
N ASP A 39 10.97 3.19 -10.49
CA ASP A 39 11.97 2.19 -10.15
C ASP A 39 13.40 2.67 -10.47
N LEU A 40 13.61 3.23 -11.66
CA LEU A 40 14.89 3.83 -12.06
C LEU A 40 15.26 5.05 -11.22
N PHE A 41 14.29 5.92 -10.94
CA PHE A 41 14.49 7.10 -10.10
C PHE A 41 14.90 6.74 -8.68
N TYR A 42 14.20 5.79 -8.06
CA TYR A 42 14.54 5.32 -6.73
C TYR A 42 15.90 4.63 -6.65
N TYR A 43 16.24 3.83 -7.66
CA TYR A 43 17.58 3.27 -7.76
C TYR A 43 18.66 4.37 -7.76
N SER A 44 18.55 5.32 -8.69
CA SER A 44 19.54 6.38 -8.85
C SER A 44 19.64 7.28 -7.61
N THR A 45 18.50 7.62 -7.01
CA THR A 45 18.45 8.48 -5.82
C THR A 45 19.05 7.75 -4.60
N LEU A 46 18.71 6.46 -4.39
CA LEU A 46 19.25 5.70 -3.27
C LEU A 46 20.75 5.48 -3.41
N ALA A 47 21.23 5.16 -4.61
CA ALA A 47 22.67 4.99 -4.87
C ALA A 47 23.44 6.29 -4.60
N ALA A 48 22.92 7.45 -5.06
CA ALA A 48 23.52 8.75 -4.78
C ALA A 48 23.49 9.09 -3.28
N TYR A 49 22.38 8.78 -2.59
CA TYR A 49 22.25 9.01 -1.15
C TYR A 49 23.21 8.13 -0.34
N CYS A 50 23.35 6.86 -0.67
CA CYS A 50 24.33 5.97 -0.05
C CYS A 50 25.75 6.50 -0.24
N SER A 51 26.10 6.93 -1.46
CA SER A 51 27.42 7.54 -1.74
C SER A 51 27.67 8.82 -0.91
N LEU A 52 26.64 9.62 -0.66
CA LEU A 52 26.75 10.79 0.23
C LEU A 52 26.98 10.38 1.69
N LEU A 53 26.22 9.42 2.20
CA LEU A 53 26.34 8.91 3.57
C LEU A 53 27.74 8.29 3.81
N GLU A 54 28.27 7.60 2.83
CA GLU A 54 29.63 7.03 2.87
C GLU A 54 30.70 8.11 3.06
N ARG A 55 30.59 9.23 2.33
CA ARG A 55 31.52 10.37 2.48
C ARG A 55 31.45 11.02 3.87
N THR A 56 30.34 10.89 4.55
CA THR A 56 30.15 11.36 5.93
C THR A 56 30.53 10.33 6.99
N HIS A 57 31.05 9.16 6.58
CA HIS A 57 31.39 8.04 7.45
C HIS A 57 30.18 7.44 8.22
N HIS A 58 28.98 7.58 7.66
CA HIS A 58 27.74 7.01 8.21
C HIS A 58 26.99 6.21 7.12
N PRO A 59 27.52 5.08 6.64
CA PRO A 59 26.87 4.28 5.62
C PRO A 59 25.46 3.86 6.08
N LEU A 60 24.55 3.69 5.14
CA LEU A 60 23.13 3.38 5.43
C LEU A 60 22.99 2.05 6.17
N GLU A 61 23.88 1.11 5.93
CA GLU A 61 23.93 -0.17 6.64
C GLU A 61 24.17 0.02 8.15
N ASP A 62 25.03 0.94 8.54
CA ASP A 62 25.30 1.27 9.95
C ASP A 62 24.08 1.90 10.60
N ILE A 63 23.37 2.76 9.87
CA ILE A 63 22.13 3.40 10.35
C ILE A 63 21.05 2.34 10.58
N LEU A 64 20.90 1.38 9.66
CA LEU A 64 19.93 0.30 9.78
C LEU A 64 20.28 -0.62 10.97
N GLU A 65 21.55 -1.01 11.11
CA GLU A 65 22.00 -1.81 12.26
C GLU A 65 21.81 -1.06 13.58
N TRP A 66 22.16 0.23 13.63
CA TRP A 66 21.91 1.08 14.79
C TRP A 66 20.43 1.11 15.17
N PHE A 67 19.53 1.21 14.15
CA PHE A 67 18.09 1.20 14.39
C PHE A 67 17.65 -0.08 15.11
N TYR A 68 18.01 -1.25 14.61
CA TYR A 68 17.60 -2.54 15.19
C TYR A 68 18.33 -2.88 16.50
N HIS A 69 19.62 -2.56 16.64
CA HIS A 69 20.43 -2.98 17.76
C HIS A 69 20.43 -2.00 18.92
N ARG A 70 20.18 -0.70 18.65
CA ARG A 70 20.22 0.34 19.69
C ARG A 70 18.91 1.10 19.80
N TYR A 71 18.41 1.67 18.71
CA TYR A 71 17.23 2.52 18.79
C TYR A 71 15.98 1.75 19.27
N LEU A 72 15.71 0.55 18.76
CA LEU A 72 14.57 -0.26 19.21
C LEU A 72 14.68 -0.62 20.72
N PRO A 73 15.82 -1.16 21.22
CA PRO A 73 15.96 -1.48 22.65
C PRO A 73 15.97 -0.27 23.56
N GLU A 74 16.75 0.78 23.21
CA GLU A 74 17.00 1.94 24.09
C GLU A 74 15.87 2.98 23.98
N GLY A 75 15.36 3.23 22.78
CA GLY A 75 14.33 4.24 22.50
C GLY A 75 12.90 3.74 22.70
N LEU A 76 12.60 2.49 22.31
CA LEU A 76 11.26 1.93 22.38
C LEU A 76 11.10 0.75 23.36
N GLY A 77 12.19 0.31 24.02
CA GLY A 77 12.17 -0.83 24.94
C GLY A 77 11.98 -2.19 24.25
N ILE A 78 12.09 -2.26 22.93
CA ILE A 78 11.84 -3.46 22.12
C ILE A 78 13.14 -4.19 21.85
N LYS A 79 13.29 -5.40 22.41
CA LYS A 79 14.53 -6.18 22.38
C LYS A 79 14.41 -7.41 21.47
N GLY A 80 15.58 -7.93 21.05
CA GLY A 80 15.68 -9.22 20.36
C GLY A 80 15.76 -9.13 18.85
N PHE A 81 15.44 -7.99 18.24
CA PHE A 81 15.67 -7.79 16.80
C PHE A 81 17.17 -7.77 16.49
N HIS A 82 17.56 -8.50 15.46
CA HIS A 82 18.94 -8.57 15.02
C HIS A 82 19.04 -8.61 13.50
N ILE A 83 19.96 -7.81 12.94
CA ILE A 83 20.35 -7.84 11.53
C ILE A 83 21.88 -7.82 11.44
N ASN A 84 22.42 -8.30 10.33
CA ASN A 84 23.83 -8.24 10.02
C ASN A 84 24.02 -7.89 8.55
N LEU A 85 24.57 -6.70 8.30
CA LEU A 85 24.79 -6.18 6.95
C LEU A 85 26.28 -6.10 6.64
N LEU A 86 26.64 -6.43 5.41
CA LEU A 86 28.02 -6.39 4.96
C LEU A 86 28.41 -4.99 4.48
N ARG A 87 29.65 -4.58 4.76
CA ARG A 87 30.21 -3.28 4.41
C ARG A 87 30.80 -3.28 2.99
N GLN A 88 31.23 -2.12 2.54
CA GLN A 88 31.73 -1.86 1.18
C GLN A 88 33.01 -2.60 0.80
N ASN A 89 33.80 -3.06 1.76
CA ASN A 89 34.99 -3.90 1.50
C ASN A 89 34.64 -5.27 0.88
N VAL A 90 33.35 -5.58 0.75
CA VAL A 90 32.83 -6.83 0.18
C VAL A 90 32.07 -6.53 -1.12
N GLY A 91 32.18 -7.40 -2.11
CA GLY A 91 31.52 -7.24 -3.40
C GLY A 91 29.97 -7.20 -3.31
N PHE A 92 29.34 -6.56 -4.29
CA PHE A 92 27.87 -6.36 -4.32
C PHE A 92 27.05 -7.67 -4.29
N ASN A 93 27.61 -8.78 -4.80
CA ASN A 93 26.95 -10.07 -4.72
C ASN A 93 26.74 -10.54 -3.25
N ALA A 94 27.78 -10.48 -2.43
CA ALA A 94 27.68 -10.87 -1.02
C ALA A 94 26.87 -9.86 -0.19
N ARG A 95 26.97 -8.57 -0.52
CA ARG A 95 26.14 -7.53 0.11
C ARG A 95 24.66 -7.73 -0.24
N ALA A 96 24.32 -8.04 -1.49
CA ALA A 96 22.95 -8.35 -1.91
C ALA A 96 22.38 -9.58 -1.21
N GLU A 97 23.19 -10.64 -1.07
CA GLU A 97 22.84 -11.85 -0.32
C GLU A 97 22.55 -11.52 1.16
N ALA A 98 23.43 -10.77 1.81
CA ALA A 98 23.23 -10.35 3.20
C ALA A 98 21.92 -9.55 3.38
N VAL A 99 21.64 -8.60 2.50
CA VAL A 99 20.39 -7.81 2.55
C VAL A 99 19.15 -8.68 2.31
N ALA A 100 19.20 -9.61 1.34
CA ALA A 100 18.08 -10.52 1.09
C ALA A 100 17.76 -11.39 2.31
N ASN A 101 18.78 -11.94 2.97
CA ASN A 101 18.66 -12.74 4.20
C ASN A 101 18.15 -11.87 5.37
N CYS A 102 18.60 -10.62 5.48
CA CYS A 102 18.11 -9.68 6.49
C CYS A 102 16.61 -9.38 6.32
N ILE A 103 16.13 -9.13 5.10
CA ILE A 103 14.70 -8.88 4.84
C ILE A 103 13.86 -10.06 5.34
N GLU A 104 14.24 -11.28 4.99
CA GLU A 104 13.54 -12.50 5.42
C GLU A 104 13.60 -12.67 6.94
N GLY A 105 14.79 -12.49 7.51
CA GLY A 105 14.99 -12.54 8.96
C GLY A 105 14.13 -11.55 9.72
N ILE A 106 14.02 -10.31 9.25
CA ILE A 106 13.21 -9.28 9.89
C ILE A 106 11.72 -9.62 9.80
N PHE A 107 11.19 -10.10 8.69
CA PHE A 107 9.80 -10.53 8.59
C PHE A 107 9.47 -11.64 9.59
N ASN A 108 10.38 -12.60 9.81
CA ASN A 108 10.19 -13.66 10.77
C ASN A 108 10.27 -13.16 12.21
N GLN A 109 11.25 -12.31 12.53
CA GLN A 109 11.40 -11.68 13.84
C GLN A 109 10.17 -10.83 14.18
N TYR A 110 9.71 -10.01 13.22
CA TYR A 110 8.53 -9.18 13.40
C TYR A 110 7.26 -10.02 13.60
N SER A 111 7.09 -11.08 12.82
CA SER A 111 5.94 -12.00 12.99
C SER A 111 5.95 -12.71 14.34
N CYS A 112 7.13 -13.09 14.84
CA CYS A 112 7.31 -13.64 16.17
C CYS A 112 6.94 -12.59 17.25
N TYR A 113 7.43 -11.36 17.09
CA TYR A 113 7.13 -10.27 18.01
C TYR A 113 5.62 -9.96 18.07
N VAL A 114 4.92 -9.92 16.92
CA VAL A 114 3.46 -9.72 16.88
C VAL A 114 2.72 -10.83 17.62
N SER A 115 3.16 -12.09 17.50
CA SER A 115 2.47 -13.23 18.09
C SER A 115 2.77 -13.45 19.57
N LYS A 116 3.99 -13.11 20.03
CA LYS A 116 4.47 -13.42 21.39
C LYS A 116 4.79 -12.20 22.24
N GLY A 117 4.84 -10.99 21.67
CA GLY A 117 5.28 -9.77 22.33
C GLY A 117 6.79 -9.67 22.54
N SER A 118 7.57 -10.64 22.07
CA SER A 118 9.03 -10.68 22.12
C SER A 118 9.59 -11.48 20.94
N VAL A 119 10.86 -11.22 20.57
CA VAL A 119 11.55 -12.00 19.56
C VAL A 119 12.16 -13.22 20.23
N ASP A 120 11.69 -14.41 19.88
CA ASP A 120 12.12 -15.72 20.39
C ASP A 120 12.83 -16.48 19.25
N TRP A 121 14.15 -16.57 19.34
CA TRP A 121 14.99 -17.15 18.30
C TRP A 121 14.80 -18.67 18.17
N ASP A 122 14.57 -19.38 19.27
CA ASP A 122 14.30 -20.84 19.21
C ASP A 122 12.98 -21.09 18.47
N TYR A 123 11.97 -20.29 18.76
CA TYR A 123 10.69 -20.37 18.07
C TYR A 123 10.80 -20.05 16.56
N ILE A 124 11.59 -19.04 16.17
CA ILE A 124 11.82 -18.68 14.77
C ILE A 124 12.45 -19.83 13.99
N GLN A 125 13.41 -20.55 14.56
CA GLN A 125 14.06 -21.68 13.90
C GLN A 125 13.11 -22.83 13.55
N TYR A 126 12.05 -23.03 14.31
CA TYR A 126 11.05 -24.07 14.07
C TYR A 126 9.87 -23.62 13.21
N GLN A 127 9.76 -22.32 12.92
CA GLN A 127 8.70 -21.84 12.01
C GLN A 127 9.12 -22.03 10.55
N SER A 128 8.16 -22.48 9.72
CA SER A 128 8.30 -22.39 8.28
C SER A 128 8.35 -20.93 7.85
N LEU A 129 9.28 -20.62 6.95
CA LEU A 129 9.47 -19.29 6.40
C LEU A 129 8.17 -18.76 5.79
N LYS A 130 7.79 -17.54 6.13
CA LYS A 130 6.62 -16.89 5.53
C LYS A 130 7.02 -16.40 4.14
N GLU A 131 6.62 -17.15 3.14
CA GLU A 131 6.97 -16.82 1.76
C GLU A 131 6.10 -15.71 1.16
N ASP A 132 4.87 -15.55 1.67
CA ASP A 132 3.90 -14.56 1.15
C ASP A 132 3.87 -13.31 2.04
N TYR A 133 4.49 -12.23 1.57
CA TYR A 133 4.61 -10.97 2.32
C TYR A 133 3.28 -10.23 2.51
N ARG A 134 2.20 -10.65 1.83
CA ARG A 134 0.83 -10.16 2.07
C ARG A 134 0.22 -10.68 3.38
N LYS A 135 0.82 -11.73 3.96
CA LYS A 135 0.30 -12.45 5.14
C LYS A 135 1.08 -12.16 6.42
N ILE A 136 2.02 -11.22 6.38
CA ILE A 136 2.74 -10.83 7.58
C ILE A 136 1.76 -10.13 8.53
N PRO A 137 1.60 -10.61 9.78
CA PRO A 137 0.62 -10.04 10.70
C PRO A 137 1.02 -8.62 11.12
N SER A 138 0.02 -7.80 11.50
CA SER A 138 0.19 -6.46 12.06
C SER A 138 -0.06 -6.46 13.57
N LEU A 139 0.60 -5.56 14.29
CA LEU A 139 0.27 -5.23 15.68
C LEU A 139 -1.03 -4.43 15.77
N ILE A 140 -1.42 -3.79 14.67
CA ILE A 140 -2.59 -2.91 14.57
C ILE A 140 -3.74 -3.70 13.95
N LYS A 141 -4.83 -3.88 14.70
CA LYS A 141 -6.07 -4.42 14.17
C LYS A 141 -6.71 -3.39 13.23
N ALA A 142 -7.33 -3.89 12.15
CA ALA A 142 -8.00 -3.03 11.18
C ALA A 142 -7.10 -1.90 10.64
N LYS A 143 -5.81 -2.20 10.38
CA LYS A 143 -4.81 -1.22 9.89
C LYS A 143 -5.20 -0.61 8.57
N TYR A 144 -5.72 -1.43 7.67
CA TYR A 144 -6.15 -1.04 6.34
C TYR A 144 -7.64 -1.30 6.13
N PHE A 145 -8.23 -0.60 5.17
CA PHE A 145 -9.50 -0.99 4.59
C PHE A 145 -9.44 -0.97 3.07
N TYR A 146 -10.19 -1.89 2.46
CA TYR A 146 -10.20 -2.18 1.02
C TYR A 146 -11.64 -2.19 0.51
N GLY A 147 -11.83 -1.86 -0.76
CA GLY A 147 -13.14 -2.03 -1.41
C GLY A 147 -13.54 -3.51 -1.54
N LYS A 148 -14.80 -3.84 -1.23
CA LYS A 148 -15.32 -5.21 -1.21
C LYS A 148 -16.19 -5.54 -2.41
N GLY A 149 -15.66 -6.35 -3.32
CA GLY A 149 -16.44 -7.05 -4.34
C GLY A 149 -17.12 -6.19 -5.40
N LYS A 150 -18.03 -6.81 -6.16
CA LYS A 150 -18.72 -6.16 -7.29
C LYS A 150 -19.56 -4.92 -6.91
N PRO A 151 -20.29 -4.89 -5.78
CA PRO A 151 -21.06 -3.70 -5.39
C PRO A 151 -20.20 -2.46 -5.23
N PHE A 152 -19.02 -2.58 -4.59
CA PHE A 152 -18.04 -1.52 -4.46
C PHE A 152 -17.52 -1.08 -5.82
N GLN A 153 -17.06 -2.03 -6.66
CA GLN A 153 -16.52 -1.75 -7.99
C GLN A 153 -17.54 -1.04 -8.87
N SER A 154 -18.81 -1.49 -8.88
CA SER A 154 -19.87 -0.86 -9.67
C SER A 154 -20.19 0.55 -9.19
N LEU A 155 -20.21 0.78 -7.87
CA LEU A 155 -20.46 2.11 -7.30
C LEU A 155 -19.33 3.06 -7.63
N THR A 156 -18.08 2.68 -7.37
CA THR A 156 -16.92 3.55 -7.58
C THR A 156 -16.68 3.83 -9.06
N TYR A 157 -16.90 2.85 -9.94
CA TYR A 157 -16.91 3.07 -11.39
C TYR A 157 -17.95 4.11 -11.79
N LEU A 158 -19.19 4.00 -11.27
CA LEU A 158 -20.27 4.92 -11.58
C LEU A 158 -19.94 6.35 -11.15
N LEU A 159 -19.30 6.53 -9.99
CA LEU A 159 -18.98 7.84 -9.41
C LEU A 159 -17.72 8.48 -10.01
N PHE A 160 -16.66 7.69 -10.24
CA PHE A 160 -15.31 8.22 -10.46
C PHE A 160 -14.70 7.90 -11.82
N SER A 161 -15.29 6.95 -12.60
CA SER A 161 -14.76 6.63 -13.93
C SER A 161 -15.11 7.70 -14.95
N ASP A 162 -14.15 8.03 -15.80
CA ASP A 162 -14.32 8.86 -16.98
C ASP A 162 -15.13 8.16 -18.09
N GLN A 163 -15.36 6.86 -17.98
CA GLN A 163 -16.21 6.05 -18.85
C GLN A 163 -17.61 5.81 -18.27
N SER A 164 -17.93 6.42 -17.13
CA SER A 164 -19.26 6.29 -16.50
C SER A 164 -20.37 6.91 -17.38
N ILE A 165 -21.50 6.22 -17.43
CA ILE A 165 -22.71 6.77 -18.08
C ILE A 165 -23.20 8.07 -17.43
N LEU A 166 -22.82 8.35 -16.18
CA LEU A 166 -23.18 9.59 -15.44
C LEU A 166 -22.19 10.73 -15.67
N ARG A 167 -21.10 10.52 -16.43
CA ARG A 167 -20.10 11.56 -16.69
C ARG A 167 -20.68 12.78 -17.44
N HIS A 168 -21.66 12.56 -18.33
CA HIS A 168 -22.18 13.59 -19.20
C HIS A 168 -23.55 14.06 -18.72
N ALA A 169 -23.70 15.36 -18.53
CA ALA A 169 -24.98 16.03 -18.33
C ALA A 169 -25.37 16.75 -19.62
N LYS A 170 -26.66 17.07 -19.80
CA LYS A 170 -27.18 17.84 -20.94
C LYS A 170 -26.56 19.25 -21.01
N VAL A 171 -26.28 19.81 -19.84
CA VAL A 171 -25.69 21.16 -19.69
C VAL A 171 -24.30 21.00 -19.08
N ILE A 172 -23.27 20.96 -19.90
CA ILE A 172 -21.87 20.94 -19.44
C ILE A 172 -21.35 22.37 -19.52
N LYS A 173 -21.01 22.95 -18.39
CA LYS A 173 -20.40 24.30 -18.31
C LYS A 173 -18.88 24.28 -18.25
N GLU A 174 -18.26 23.17 -17.80
CA GLU A 174 -16.83 22.98 -17.65
C GLU A 174 -16.45 21.54 -17.93
N GLU A 175 -15.17 21.27 -18.23
CA GLU A 175 -14.66 19.91 -18.40
C GLU A 175 -14.66 19.17 -17.05
N CYS A 176 -15.63 18.30 -16.86
CA CYS A 176 -15.69 17.35 -15.75
C CYS A 176 -15.22 15.97 -16.21
N ASN A 177 -14.35 15.35 -15.43
CA ASN A 177 -13.81 14.04 -15.77
C ASN A 177 -14.72 12.88 -15.35
N CYS A 178 -15.57 13.08 -14.34
CA CYS A 178 -16.44 12.04 -13.80
C CYS A 178 -17.70 12.64 -13.15
N PHE A 179 -18.64 11.77 -12.76
CA PHE A 179 -19.88 12.19 -12.10
C PHE A 179 -19.62 12.91 -10.76
N TYR A 180 -18.61 12.49 -10.02
CA TYR A 180 -18.20 13.17 -8.77
C TYR A 180 -17.91 14.65 -9.01
N ASP A 181 -17.18 14.98 -10.07
CA ASP A 181 -16.81 16.35 -10.40
C ASP A 181 -18.04 17.19 -10.74
N LEU A 182 -19.02 16.61 -11.48
CA LEU A 182 -20.30 17.29 -11.79
C LEU A 182 -21.06 17.68 -10.52
N ILE A 183 -21.23 16.75 -9.59
CA ILE A 183 -21.96 17.02 -8.35
C ILE A 183 -21.22 18.01 -7.45
N CYS A 184 -19.89 18.00 -7.44
CA CYS A 184 -19.08 18.95 -6.67
C CYS A 184 -19.20 20.40 -7.15
N GLN A 185 -19.69 20.66 -8.36
CA GLN A 185 -20.01 22.03 -8.82
C GLN A 185 -21.18 22.64 -8.05
N GLY A 186 -22.04 21.84 -7.41
CA GLY A 186 -23.15 22.31 -6.58
C GLY A 186 -24.30 22.96 -7.34
N THR A 187 -24.43 22.70 -8.66
CA THR A 187 -25.44 23.34 -9.53
C THR A 187 -26.25 22.35 -10.35
N MET A 188 -26.08 21.04 -10.13
CA MET A 188 -26.70 19.99 -10.95
C MET A 188 -28.09 19.63 -10.42
N HIS A 189 -29.06 19.61 -11.32
CA HIS A 189 -30.43 19.16 -11.07
C HIS A 189 -30.67 17.79 -11.77
N LEU A 190 -31.70 17.07 -11.36
CA LEU A 190 -32.04 15.78 -12.00
C LEU A 190 -32.38 15.95 -13.49
N ASP A 191 -33.02 17.07 -13.87
CA ASP A 191 -33.40 17.37 -15.25
C ASP A 191 -32.22 17.68 -16.17
N ASP A 192 -31.04 17.95 -15.62
CA ASP A 192 -29.81 18.12 -16.39
C ASP A 192 -29.26 16.79 -16.95
N PHE A 193 -29.81 15.65 -16.51
CA PHE A 193 -29.43 14.32 -16.96
C PHE A 193 -30.46 13.76 -17.96
N ALA A 194 -30.02 12.87 -18.81
CA ALA A 194 -30.90 12.16 -19.76
C ALA A 194 -31.72 11.07 -19.05
N ASP A 195 -32.84 10.66 -19.65
CA ASP A 195 -33.79 9.71 -19.06
C ASP A 195 -33.12 8.38 -18.65
N TYR A 196 -32.18 7.88 -19.46
CA TYR A 196 -31.45 6.63 -19.15
C TYR A 196 -30.49 6.75 -17.95
N GLN A 197 -30.16 7.99 -17.53
CA GLN A 197 -29.29 8.27 -16.37
C GLN A 197 -30.10 8.41 -15.08
N SER A 198 -31.42 8.65 -15.19
CA SER A 198 -32.30 8.91 -14.04
C SER A 198 -32.37 7.72 -13.09
N GLU A 199 -32.46 6.48 -13.61
CA GLU A 199 -32.53 5.30 -12.76
C GLU A 199 -31.25 5.04 -11.95
N PRO A 200 -30.02 5.12 -12.51
CA PRO A 200 -28.79 5.09 -11.72
C PRO A 200 -28.71 6.18 -10.65
N ILE A 201 -29.09 7.42 -10.95
CA ILE A 201 -29.11 8.53 -9.98
C ILE A 201 -30.10 8.24 -8.86
N GLN A 202 -31.32 7.79 -9.20
CA GLN A 202 -32.33 7.44 -8.21
C GLN A 202 -31.86 6.28 -7.30
N ARG A 203 -31.10 5.30 -7.83
CA ARG A 203 -30.48 4.27 -7.01
C ARG A 203 -29.44 4.83 -6.03
N LEU A 204 -28.65 5.84 -6.42
CA LEU A 204 -27.73 6.53 -5.50
C LEU A 204 -28.47 7.27 -4.38
N ILE A 205 -29.59 7.91 -4.71
CA ILE A 205 -30.48 8.58 -3.73
C ILE A 205 -31.06 7.55 -2.76
N ASN A 206 -31.65 6.47 -3.28
CA ASN A 206 -32.28 5.43 -2.47
C ASN A 206 -31.29 4.70 -1.54
N LYS A 207 -30.01 4.62 -1.93
CA LYS A 207 -28.93 4.07 -1.12
C LYS A 207 -28.29 5.09 -0.17
N GLY A 208 -28.75 6.34 -0.16
CA GLY A 208 -28.28 7.37 0.75
C GLY A 208 -26.93 7.98 0.41
N TYR A 209 -26.44 7.85 -0.83
CA TYR A 209 -25.21 8.53 -1.29
C TYR A 209 -25.47 9.95 -1.75
N LEU A 210 -26.63 10.19 -2.38
CA LEU A 210 -27.10 11.49 -2.85
C LEU A 210 -28.41 11.88 -2.17
N TYR A 211 -28.69 13.16 -2.13
CA TYR A 211 -30.02 13.73 -1.84
C TYR A 211 -30.31 14.90 -2.76
N ILE A 212 -31.58 15.26 -2.87
CA ILE A 212 -32.03 16.46 -3.55
C ILE A 212 -32.32 17.51 -2.48
N SER A 213 -31.64 18.67 -2.57
CA SER A 213 -31.85 19.79 -1.65
C SER A 213 -33.19 20.46 -1.89
N GLY A 214 -33.59 21.38 -0.99
CA GLY A 214 -34.88 22.10 -1.09
C GLY A 214 -35.05 22.96 -2.34
N ASP A 215 -33.94 23.34 -2.96
CA ASP A 215 -33.85 24.07 -4.24
C ASP A 215 -33.66 23.14 -5.46
N GLY A 216 -33.79 21.83 -5.27
CA GLY A 216 -33.74 20.82 -6.34
C GLY A 216 -32.35 20.38 -6.77
N VAL A 217 -31.29 20.85 -6.10
CA VAL A 217 -29.89 20.52 -6.44
C VAL A 217 -29.49 19.17 -5.88
N LEU A 218 -28.80 18.36 -6.71
CA LEU A 218 -28.19 17.10 -6.30
C LEU A 218 -26.95 17.36 -5.43
N SER A 219 -26.90 16.73 -4.28
CA SER A 219 -25.82 16.91 -3.30
C SER A 219 -25.43 15.61 -2.64
N TRP A 220 -24.17 15.51 -2.18
CA TRP A 220 -23.69 14.35 -1.44
C TRP A 220 -24.28 14.30 -0.04
N THR A 221 -24.89 13.19 0.34
CA THR A 221 -25.45 12.99 1.69
C THR A 221 -24.35 13.01 2.75
N ASN A 222 -23.25 12.33 2.49
CA ASN A 222 -22.07 12.33 3.35
C ASN A 222 -20.79 12.49 2.53
N PRO A 223 -20.21 13.71 2.42
CA PRO A 223 -18.98 13.94 1.66
C PRO A 223 -17.77 13.11 2.15
N TYR A 224 -17.73 12.70 3.42
CA TYR A 224 -16.65 11.89 3.97
C TYR A 224 -16.71 10.44 3.46
N VAL A 225 -17.93 9.88 3.29
CA VAL A 225 -18.14 8.57 2.65
C VAL A 225 -17.65 8.62 1.20
N ILE A 226 -18.05 9.65 0.46
CA ILE A 226 -17.64 9.82 -0.95
C ILE A 226 -16.12 9.97 -1.08
N ARG A 227 -15.51 10.72 -0.18
CA ARG A 227 -14.05 10.86 -0.12
C ARG A 227 -13.36 9.51 0.13
N ALA A 228 -13.86 8.71 1.08
CA ALA A 228 -13.31 7.38 1.36
C ALA A 228 -13.43 6.44 0.15
N LEU A 229 -14.58 6.44 -0.53
CA LEU A 229 -14.78 5.70 -1.78
C LEU A 229 -13.84 6.15 -2.89
N ARG A 230 -13.61 7.46 -3.02
CA ARG A 230 -12.68 8.04 -4.00
C ARG A 230 -11.23 7.64 -3.72
N ASP A 231 -10.82 7.73 -2.47
CA ASP A 231 -9.46 7.33 -2.07
C ASP A 231 -9.25 5.83 -2.32
N LEU A 232 -10.26 4.98 -2.03
CA LEU A 232 -10.21 3.55 -2.35
C LEU A 232 -10.17 3.28 -3.86
N TYR A 233 -10.89 4.07 -4.67
CA TYR A 233 -10.89 3.95 -6.13
C TYR A 233 -9.52 4.27 -6.74
N HIS A 234 -8.85 5.32 -6.22
CA HIS A 234 -7.56 5.76 -6.75
C HIS A 234 -6.35 5.01 -6.18
N PHE A 235 -6.47 4.48 -4.98
CA PHE A 235 -5.32 3.93 -4.26
C PHE A 235 -5.46 2.46 -3.88
N ASP A 236 -6.59 1.83 -4.19
CA ASP A 236 -6.94 0.44 -3.87
C ASP A 236 -7.06 0.11 -2.38
N PHE A 237 -6.46 0.90 -1.52
CA PHE A 237 -6.54 0.76 -0.06
C PHE A 237 -6.38 2.10 0.66
N CYS A 238 -6.88 2.14 1.90
CA CYS A 238 -6.68 3.27 2.80
C CYS A 238 -6.18 2.79 4.17
N GLU A 239 -5.40 3.65 4.83
CA GLU A 239 -4.95 3.41 6.20
C GLU A 239 -5.98 3.98 7.19
N THR A 240 -6.46 3.13 8.11
CA THR A 240 -7.46 3.53 9.11
C THR A 240 -6.93 4.67 10.01
N ALA A 241 -5.62 4.69 10.29
CA ALA A 241 -4.98 5.76 11.04
C ALA A 241 -5.22 7.16 10.50
N TYR A 242 -5.26 7.30 9.17
CA TYR A 242 -5.52 8.58 8.54
C TYR A 242 -6.96 9.04 8.74
N TYR A 243 -7.89 8.10 8.68
CA TYR A 243 -9.33 8.38 8.83
C TYR A 243 -9.76 8.52 10.28
N SER A 244 -9.06 7.91 11.23
CA SER A 244 -9.37 7.98 12.65
C SER A 244 -9.14 9.34 13.31
N GLN A 245 -8.50 10.27 12.60
CA GLN A 245 -8.24 11.64 13.10
C GLN A 245 -9.49 12.52 13.20
N SER A 246 -10.64 12.08 12.68
CA SER A 246 -11.89 12.82 12.69
C SER A 246 -13.07 11.88 12.94
N SER A 247 -14.00 12.25 13.85
CA SER A 247 -15.23 11.49 14.10
C SER A 247 -16.04 11.28 12.83
N ARG A 248 -16.13 12.29 11.96
CA ARG A 248 -16.85 12.20 10.68
C ARG A 248 -16.25 11.21 9.72
N ASN A 249 -14.92 11.07 9.72
CA ASN A 249 -14.24 10.03 8.93
C ASN A 249 -14.50 8.63 9.50
N LEU A 250 -14.52 8.47 10.84
CA LEU A 250 -14.85 7.19 11.49
C LEU A 250 -16.29 6.77 11.18
N GLU A 251 -17.25 7.70 11.29
CA GLU A 251 -18.65 7.46 10.90
C GLU A 251 -18.76 7.03 9.43
N ALA A 252 -17.95 7.62 8.53
CA ALA A 252 -17.91 7.23 7.13
C ALA A 252 -17.39 5.79 6.93
N ILE A 253 -16.32 5.40 7.64
CA ILE A 253 -15.81 4.01 7.60
C ILE A 253 -16.86 3.04 8.15
N GLN A 254 -17.49 3.39 9.28
CA GLN A 254 -18.53 2.57 9.88
C GLN A 254 -19.71 2.38 8.91
N PHE A 255 -20.19 3.45 8.28
CA PHE A 255 -21.24 3.37 7.26
C PHE A 255 -20.87 2.43 6.11
N LEU A 256 -19.63 2.52 5.60
CA LEU A 256 -19.14 1.67 4.52
C LEU A 256 -19.01 0.20 4.97
N GLN A 257 -18.64 -0.04 6.22
CA GLN A 257 -18.55 -1.38 6.79
C GLN A 257 -19.95 -2.00 7.00
N GLU A 258 -20.90 -1.28 7.58
CA GLU A 258 -22.28 -1.70 7.76
C GLU A 258 -23.00 -1.96 6.43
N SER A 259 -22.64 -1.18 5.39
CA SER A 259 -23.13 -1.37 4.02
C SER A 259 -22.44 -2.50 3.26
N ASP A 260 -21.53 -3.25 3.89
CA ASP A 260 -20.73 -4.33 3.29
C ASP A 260 -19.90 -3.90 2.07
N MET A 261 -19.47 -2.62 2.05
CA MET A 261 -18.70 -2.04 0.94
C MET A 261 -17.20 -2.15 1.11
N ILE A 262 -16.71 -2.42 2.32
CA ILE A 262 -15.29 -2.51 2.63
C ILE A 262 -14.94 -3.77 3.43
N LEU A 263 -13.67 -4.16 3.31
CA LEU A 263 -13.00 -5.19 4.12
C LEU A 263 -11.89 -4.54 4.93
N LEU A 264 -11.72 -4.99 6.16
CA LEU A 264 -10.60 -4.58 7.02
C LEU A 264 -9.43 -5.53 6.87
N GLY A 265 -8.21 -5.00 6.90
CA GLY A 265 -6.96 -5.75 6.81
C GLY A 265 -6.10 -5.58 8.06
N GLU A 266 -5.47 -6.69 8.48
CA GLU A 266 -4.67 -6.80 9.72
C GLU A 266 -3.25 -7.27 9.41
N THR A 267 -2.67 -6.78 8.31
CA THR A 267 -1.32 -7.16 7.88
C THR A 267 -0.36 -5.98 7.98
N LEU A 268 0.95 -6.27 8.16
CA LEU A 268 2.01 -5.25 8.21
C LEU A 268 2.02 -4.40 6.94
N LEU A 269 1.93 -5.06 5.79
CA LEU A 269 1.86 -4.45 4.47
C LEU A 269 0.43 -4.53 3.94
N SER A 270 0.00 -3.53 3.19
CA SER A 270 -1.24 -3.65 2.43
C SER A 270 -1.12 -4.76 1.36
N GLU A 271 -2.25 -5.20 0.80
CA GLU A 271 -2.25 -6.22 -0.27
C GLU A 271 -1.34 -5.80 -1.44
N GLN A 272 -1.40 -4.53 -1.84
CA GLN A 272 -0.60 -3.96 -2.93
C GLN A 272 0.88 -3.88 -2.56
N GLU A 273 1.19 -3.44 -1.34
CA GLU A 273 2.57 -3.40 -0.84
C GLU A 273 3.16 -4.80 -0.72
N GLY A 274 2.40 -5.76 -0.23
CA GLY A 274 2.81 -7.16 -0.17
C GLY A 274 3.06 -7.77 -1.56
N ARG A 275 2.23 -7.42 -2.57
CA ARG A 275 2.47 -7.80 -3.98
C ARG A 275 3.73 -7.18 -4.53
N TYR A 276 4.03 -5.92 -4.18
CA TYR A 276 5.27 -5.25 -4.57
C TYR A 276 6.51 -5.95 -4.00
N PHE A 277 6.49 -6.35 -2.72
CA PHE A 277 7.56 -7.13 -2.12
C PHE A 277 7.69 -8.52 -2.78
N ASN A 278 6.57 -9.23 -2.97
CA ASN A 278 6.56 -10.53 -3.67
C ASN A 278 7.10 -10.42 -5.09
N TYR A 279 6.80 -9.34 -5.83
CA TYR A 279 7.30 -9.12 -7.18
C TYR A 279 8.83 -9.11 -7.23
N TYR A 280 9.48 -8.40 -6.31
CA TYR A 280 10.95 -8.36 -6.30
C TYR A 280 11.60 -9.60 -5.69
N LEU A 281 10.98 -10.23 -4.70
CA LEU A 281 11.65 -11.23 -3.87
C LEU A 281 11.35 -12.67 -4.27
N ASN A 282 10.13 -12.99 -4.74
CA ASN A 282 9.70 -14.37 -5.00
C ASN A 282 8.75 -14.51 -6.19
N THR A 283 8.14 -15.71 -6.38
CA THR A 283 7.21 -16.02 -7.48
C THR A 283 5.77 -16.24 -7.04
N ILE A 284 5.42 -15.92 -5.80
CA ILE A 284 4.11 -16.28 -5.23
C ILE A 284 2.98 -15.50 -5.89
N SER A 285 3.14 -14.18 -6.01
CA SER A 285 2.12 -13.31 -6.62
C SER A 285 2.32 -13.12 -8.11
N SER A 286 3.57 -13.19 -8.60
CA SER A 286 3.90 -12.90 -9.99
C SER A 286 5.10 -13.69 -10.47
N SER A 287 5.09 -14.06 -11.76
CA SER A 287 6.18 -14.81 -12.39
C SER A 287 7.14 -13.93 -13.19
N ASN A 288 6.82 -12.66 -13.39
CA ASN A 288 7.60 -11.69 -14.19
C ASN A 288 8.58 -10.84 -13.36
N GLY A 289 8.72 -11.11 -12.06
CA GLY A 289 9.62 -10.39 -11.17
C GLY A 289 11.06 -10.92 -11.19
N PRO A 290 12.03 -10.16 -10.65
CA PRO A 290 13.44 -10.52 -10.63
C PRO A 290 13.78 -11.64 -9.63
N GLN A 291 12.88 -12.02 -8.72
CA GLN A 291 13.00 -13.12 -7.76
C GLN A 291 14.29 -13.05 -6.92
N LEU A 292 14.63 -11.88 -6.41
CA LEU A 292 15.93 -11.61 -5.79
C LEU A 292 16.22 -12.50 -4.57
N ARG A 293 15.18 -12.82 -3.76
CA ARG A 293 15.35 -13.77 -2.66
C ARG A 293 15.79 -15.15 -3.19
N ASN A 294 15.12 -15.65 -4.22
CA ASN A 294 15.44 -16.94 -4.80
C ASN A 294 16.82 -16.93 -5.49
N LEU A 295 17.23 -15.77 -6.03
CA LEU A 295 18.53 -15.62 -6.67
C LEU A 295 19.66 -15.73 -5.64
N TYR A 296 19.53 -15.12 -4.46
CA TYR A 296 20.60 -15.02 -3.47
C TYR A 296 20.53 -16.07 -2.34
N ALA A 297 19.35 -16.60 -1.98
CA ALA A 297 19.17 -17.47 -0.81
C ALA A 297 19.74 -18.91 -0.96
N HIS A 298 20.14 -19.35 -2.14
CA HIS A 298 20.46 -20.77 -2.39
C HIS A 298 21.86 -21.03 -2.96
N GLY A 299 22.82 -20.12 -2.75
CA GLY A 299 24.20 -20.33 -3.18
C GLY A 299 24.34 -20.62 -4.69
N LYS A 300 23.45 -20.07 -5.50
CA LYS A 300 23.43 -20.28 -6.96
C LYS A 300 24.68 -19.70 -7.59
N VAL A 301 25.22 -20.39 -8.56
CA VAL A 301 26.24 -19.84 -9.46
C VAL A 301 25.55 -18.77 -10.31
N TYR A 302 25.98 -17.53 -10.16
CA TYR A 302 25.44 -16.39 -10.89
C TYR A 302 25.93 -16.41 -12.33
N GLY A 303 25.00 -16.20 -13.27
CA GLY A 303 25.37 -16.02 -14.66
C GLY A 303 26.10 -14.66 -14.88
N PRO A 304 26.93 -14.54 -15.93
CA PRO A 304 27.74 -13.35 -16.18
C PRO A 304 26.95 -12.06 -16.49
N LYS A 305 25.63 -12.16 -16.65
CA LYS A 305 24.73 -11.02 -16.94
C LYS A 305 24.02 -10.46 -15.70
N VAL A 306 24.26 -10.99 -14.49
CA VAL A 306 23.59 -10.50 -13.28
C VAL A 306 24.23 -9.18 -12.84
N ASN A 307 23.42 -8.12 -12.78
CA ASN A 307 23.83 -6.84 -12.23
C ASN A 307 23.63 -6.83 -10.70
N HIS A 308 24.67 -7.25 -9.97
CA HIS A 308 24.64 -7.35 -8.52
C HIS A 308 24.51 -5.99 -7.83
N GLU A 309 25.07 -4.93 -8.40
CA GLU A 309 24.97 -3.58 -7.87
C GLU A 309 23.52 -3.09 -7.91
N TYR A 310 22.85 -3.21 -9.06
CA TYR A 310 21.43 -2.88 -9.19
C TYR A 310 20.57 -3.68 -8.21
N ASN A 311 20.77 -5.00 -8.15
CA ASN A 311 20.04 -5.89 -7.25
C ASN A 311 20.24 -5.52 -5.77
N TYR A 312 21.46 -5.18 -5.39
CA TYR A 312 21.78 -4.71 -4.04
C TYR A 312 20.97 -3.47 -3.66
N TYR A 313 20.94 -2.43 -4.50
CA TYR A 313 20.19 -1.22 -4.20
C TYR A 313 18.67 -1.45 -4.22
N VAL A 314 18.17 -2.34 -5.04
CA VAL A 314 16.75 -2.75 -5.00
C VAL A 314 16.44 -3.42 -3.66
N LEU A 315 17.25 -4.38 -3.22
CA LEU A 315 17.09 -5.06 -1.93
C LEU A 315 17.25 -4.09 -0.76
N LEU A 316 18.24 -3.21 -0.78
CA LEU A 316 18.44 -2.20 0.26
C LEU A 316 17.23 -1.26 0.37
N ARG A 317 16.64 -0.85 -0.75
CA ARG A 317 15.39 -0.09 -0.78
C ARG A 317 14.25 -0.84 -0.08
N LEU A 318 14.07 -2.13 -0.38
CA LEU A 318 13.04 -2.94 0.26
C LEU A 318 13.27 -3.07 1.77
N LEU A 319 14.52 -3.21 2.20
CA LEU A 319 14.89 -3.26 3.62
C LEU A 319 14.55 -1.94 4.33
N VAL A 320 14.87 -0.79 3.72
CA VAL A 320 14.50 0.53 4.25
C VAL A 320 12.98 0.68 4.36
N LEU A 321 12.24 0.33 3.31
CA LEU A 321 10.77 0.40 3.33
C LEU A 321 10.17 -0.51 4.41
N LEU A 322 10.68 -1.73 4.56
CA LEU A 322 10.26 -2.65 5.62
C LEU A 322 10.55 -2.07 7.02
N THR A 323 11.75 -1.51 7.21
CA THR A 323 12.14 -0.87 8.48
C THR A 323 11.19 0.28 8.82
N MET A 324 10.84 1.12 7.84
CA MET A 324 9.90 2.22 8.03
C MET A 324 8.49 1.71 8.39
N LYS A 325 8.00 0.65 7.73
CA LYS A 325 6.68 0.06 8.03
C LYS A 325 6.62 -0.53 9.44
N ILE A 326 7.68 -1.21 9.88
CA ILE A 326 7.78 -1.73 11.25
C ILE A 326 7.85 -0.57 12.25
N TYR A 327 8.67 0.43 11.98
CA TYR A 327 8.79 1.61 12.84
C TYR A 327 7.46 2.31 13.04
N ASP A 328 6.70 2.55 11.98
CA ASP A 328 5.37 3.17 12.05
C ASP A 328 4.41 2.40 12.96
N GLU A 329 4.42 1.07 12.90
CA GLU A 329 3.59 0.27 13.81
C GLU A 329 4.06 0.35 15.25
N LEU A 330 5.37 0.30 15.48
CA LEU A 330 5.92 0.31 16.83
C LEU A 330 5.68 1.64 17.54
N ILE A 331 5.80 2.79 16.83
CA ILE A 331 5.45 4.10 17.42
C ILE A 331 3.94 4.32 17.47
N GLY A 332 3.19 3.80 16.49
CA GLY A 332 1.74 3.93 16.44
C GLY A 332 1.07 3.28 17.65
N ILE A 333 1.60 2.21 18.21
CA ILE A 333 1.04 1.55 19.41
C ILE A 333 1.04 2.49 20.61
N THR A 334 2.01 3.38 20.76
CA THR A 334 2.04 4.38 21.84
C THR A 334 0.90 5.40 21.70
N ASP A 335 0.58 5.80 20.49
CA ASP A 335 -0.50 6.75 20.20
C ASP A 335 -1.89 6.06 20.06
N TRP A 336 -1.91 4.78 19.65
CA TRP A 336 -3.12 4.01 19.37
C TRP A 336 -3.76 3.37 20.61
N LYS A 337 -3.08 3.26 21.72
CA LYS A 337 -3.72 2.83 22.98
C LYS A 337 -4.92 3.70 23.34
N SER A 338 -4.90 4.97 22.99
CA SER A 338 -6.03 5.89 23.15
C SER A 338 -7.15 5.66 22.10
N LEU A 339 -6.84 5.12 20.92
CA LEU A 339 -7.80 4.87 19.82
C LEU A 339 -8.42 3.47 19.87
N ILE A 340 -7.72 2.46 20.40
CA ILE A 340 -8.25 1.10 20.62
C ILE A 340 -9.48 1.12 21.53
N ASP A 341 -9.55 2.05 22.48
CA ASP A 341 -10.76 2.23 23.31
C ASP A 341 -11.97 2.74 22.52
N ILE A 342 -11.74 3.39 21.38
CA ILE A 342 -12.80 3.84 20.47
C ILE A 342 -13.29 2.66 19.59
N THR A 343 -12.38 1.83 19.07
CA THR A 343 -12.76 0.64 18.27
C THR A 343 -13.38 -0.50 19.10
N ARG A 344 -13.20 -0.51 20.42
CA ARG A 344 -13.91 -1.41 21.33
C ARG A 344 -15.35 -0.97 21.64
N ARG A 345 -15.71 0.25 21.29
CA ARG A 345 -17.08 0.80 21.42
C ARG A 345 -17.88 0.73 20.11
N ILE A 346 -17.27 0.26 19.03
CA ILE A 346 -17.87 -0.12 17.75
C ILE A 346 -17.92 -1.65 17.68
#